data_7a066f11f94d585a4f17eea4c50f3b65
#
_entry.id   7a066f11f94d585a4f17eea4c50f3b65
#
_cell.length_a   1.000
_cell.length_b   1.000
_cell.length_c   1.000
_cell.angle_alpha   90.00
_cell.angle_beta   90.00
_cell.angle_gamma   90.00
#
_symmetry.space_group_name_H-M   'P 1'
#
loop_
_entity.id
_entity.type
_entity.pdbx_description
1 polymer ?
#
loop_
_entity_poly.entity_id
_entity_poly.type
_entity_poly.pdbx_seq_one_letter_code
_entity_poly.pdbx_strand_id
1 'polypeptide(L)'
;MTATVDEQTTVTVRGACPHDCPDTCAMLVSVRGGRAVDVRGDPEHPFTRGGLCVKVNNYADKAYSADRVLYPMRRTGPKGSGQFTQVSWDEALDEIAGRFRSAIAEHGPETVMPVSWSSTTSCSAGATCTSR
;
A
#
# COMPACT_ATOMS: atom_id res chain seq x y z
N MET A 1 -24.92 4.77 -17.91
CA MET A 1 -25.50 3.43 -17.68
C MET A 1 -24.73 2.79 -16.52
N THR A 2 -25.25 2.90 -15.30
CA THR A 2 -24.70 2.25 -14.11
C THR A 2 -25.19 0.80 -14.14
N ALA A 3 -24.29 -0.13 -14.41
CA ALA A 3 -24.59 -1.54 -14.28
C ALA A 3 -24.89 -1.82 -12.80
N THR A 4 -26.12 -2.22 -12.49
CA THR A 4 -26.48 -2.75 -11.19
C THR A 4 -25.75 -4.08 -11.02
N VAL A 5 -24.72 -4.09 -10.18
CA VAL A 5 -24.05 -5.32 -9.80
C VAL A 5 -25.00 -6.08 -8.87
N ASP A 6 -25.47 -7.24 -9.32
CA ASP A 6 -26.28 -8.14 -8.49
C ASP A 6 -25.46 -8.52 -7.24
N GLU A 7 -25.97 -8.18 -6.06
CA GLU A 7 -25.31 -8.41 -4.76
C GLU A 7 -24.98 -9.88 -4.48
N GLN A 8 -25.61 -10.80 -5.19
CA GLN A 8 -25.44 -12.25 -4.98
C GLN A 8 -24.43 -12.88 -5.94
N THR A 9 -24.12 -12.23 -7.04
CA THR A 9 -23.18 -12.77 -8.05
C THR A 9 -21.75 -12.59 -7.59
N THR A 10 -21.00 -13.69 -7.49
CA THR A 10 -19.56 -13.65 -7.23
C THR A 10 -18.78 -13.66 -8.54
N VAL A 11 -17.96 -12.66 -8.74
CA VAL A 11 -17.07 -12.53 -9.91
C VAL A 11 -15.63 -12.76 -9.46
N THR A 12 -14.87 -13.54 -10.23
CA THR A 12 -13.43 -13.71 -9.99
C THR A 12 -12.63 -12.77 -10.87
N VAL A 13 -11.79 -11.95 -10.27
CA VAL A 13 -10.90 -11.01 -10.96
C VAL A 13 -9.46 -11.46 -10.76
N ARG A 14 -8.70 -11.53 -11.86
CA ARG A 14 -7.27 -11.82 -11.82
C ARG A 14 -6.50 -10.53 -11.52
N GLY A 15 -5.54 -10.60 -10.62
CA GLY A 15 -4.67 -9.49 -10.24
C GLY A 15 -3.26 -9.97 -9.94
N ALA A 16 -2.36 -9.03 -9.70
CA ALA A 16 -1.01 -9.32 -9.24
C ALA A 16 -0.84 -8.94 -7.77
N CYS A 17 0.02 -9.65 -7.07
CA CYS A 17 0.41 -9.31 -5.71
C CYS A 17 1.10 -7.93 -5.70
N PRO A 18 0.66 -6.98 -4.84
CA PRO A 18 1.20 -5.62 -4.81
C PRO A 18 2.50 -5.51 -4.01
N HIS A 19 3.00 -6.60 -3.44
CA HIS A 19 4.26 -6.58 -2.72
C HIS A 19 5.45 -6.48 -3.67
N ASP A 20 6.43 -5.71 -3.26
CA ASP A 20 7.72 -5.59 -3.91
C ASP A 20 8.55 -6.86 -3.64
N CYS A 21 8.32 -7.87 -4.46
CA CYS A 21 8.88 -9.20 -4.31
C CYS A 21 9.12 -9.81 -5.71
N PRO A 22 10.26 -10.48 -5.92
CA PRO A 22 10.60 -11.08 -7.21
C PRO A 22 9.65 -12.21 -7.66
N ASP A 23 8.89 -12.79 -6.74
CA ASP A 23 7.95 -13.89 -7.07
C ASP A 23 6.77 -13.44 -7.93
N THR A 24 6.42 -12.14 -7.90
CA THR A 24 5.36 -11.53 -8.73
C THR A 24 4.08 -12.35 -8.81
N CYS A 25 3.63 -12.92 -7.69
CA CYS A 25 2.51 -13.86 -7.63
C CYS A 25 1.25 -13.30 -8.28
N ALA A 26 0.60 -14.10 -9.12
CA ALA A 26 -0.76 -13.81 -9.58
C ALA A 26 -1.79 -14.25 -8.54
N MET A 27 -2.84 -13.45 -8.42
CA MET A 27 -3.94 -13.67 -7.47
C MET A 27 -5.28 -13.74 -8.19
N LEU A 28 -6.17 -14.56 -7.66
CA LEU A 28 -7.57 -14.59 -8.02
C LEU A 28 -8.36 -14.00 -6.84
N VAL A 29 -9.05 -12.90 -7.11
CA VAL A 29 -9.86 -12.20 -6.12
C VAL A 29 -11.32 -12.46 -6.39
N SER A 30 -12.03 -13.05 -5.45
CA SER A 30 -13.48 -13.22 -5.52
C SER A 30 -14.17 -11.96 -5.00
N VAL A 31 -14.99 -11.35 -5.84
CA VAL A 31 -15.72 -10.11 -5.53
C VAL A 31 -17.22 -10.41 -5.53
N ARG A 32 -17.91 -10.01 -4.47
CA ARG A 32 -19.37 -10.11 -4.32
C ARG A 32 -19.92 -8.79 -3.79
N GLY A 33 -20.94 -8.25 -4.43
CA GLY A 33 -21.52 -6.96 -4.08
C GLY A 33 -20.50 -5.81 -4.04
N GLY A 34 -19.51 -5.82 -4.95
CA GLY A 34 -18.44 -4.81 -4.97
C GLY A 34 -17.37 -4.97 -3.87
N ARG A 35 -17.44 -6.04 -3.06
CA ARG A 35 -16.51 -6.31 -1.97
C ARG A 35 -15.66 -7.55 -2.27
N ALA A 36 -14.35 -7.46 -2.09
CA ALA A 36 -13.48 -8.62 -2.14
C ALA A 36 -13.76 -9.52 -0.93
N VAL A 37 -14.14 -10.77 -1.17
CA VAL A 37 -14.51 -11.74 -0.13
C VAL A 37 -13.51 -12.87 0.03
N ASP A 38 -12.65 -13.08 -0.97
CA ASP A 38 -11.61 -14.10 -0.93
C ASP A 38 -10.45 -13.70 -1.84
N VAL A 39 -9.24 -14.08 -1.44
CA VAL A 39 -8.00 -13.89 -2.22
C VAL A 39 -7.21 -15.19 -2.18
N ARG A 40 -6.94 -15.75 -3.34
CA ARG A 40 -6.16 -16.98 -3.50
C ARG A 40 -5.13 -16.84 -4.61
N GLY A 41 -4.11 -17.68 -4.59
CA GLY A 41 -3.14 -17.73 -5.68
C GLY A 41 -3.74 -18.30 -6.96
N ASP A 42 -3.24 -17.79 -8.09
CA ASP A 42 -3.63 -18.28 -9.40
C ASP A 42 -2.85 -19.58 -9.74
N PRO A 43 -3.50 -20.73 -9.88
CA PRO A 43 -2.83 -21.99 -10.19
C PRO A 43 -2.17 -21.99 -11.58
N GLU A 44 -2.61 -21.12 -12.48
CA GLU A 44 -2.01 -20.98 -13.82
C GLU A 44 -0.76 -20.11 -13.85
N HIS A 45 -0.38 -19.48 -12.72
CA HIS A 45 0.85 -18.70 -12.66
C HIS A 45 2.06 -19.62 -12.83
N PRO A 46 2.97 -19.38 -13.80
CA PRO A 46 4.01 -20.34 -14.19
C PRO A 46 5.02 -20.63 -13.07
N PHE A 47 5.28 -19.67 -12.20
CA PHE A 47 6.25 -19.81 -11.12
C PHE A 47 5.62 -20.27 -9.80
N THR A 48 4.65 -19.52 -9.27
CA THR A 48 4.07 -19.78 -7.94
C THR A 48 2.97 -20.84 -7.93
N ARG A 49 2.35 -21.14 -9.09
CA ARG A 49 1.37 -22.23 -9.28
C ARG A 49 0.27 -22.26 -8.21
N GLY A 50 -0.26 -21.10 -7.87
CA GLY A 50 -1.28 -20.95 -6.85
C GLY A 50 -0.74 -20.74 -5.43
N GLY A 51 0.58 -20.76 -5.23
CA GLY A 51 1.19 -20.43 -3.95
C GLY A 51 1.09 -18.94 -3.65
N LEU A 52 0.70 -18.61 -2.40
CA LEU A 52 0.79 -17.27 -1.84
C LEU A 52 1.52 -17.35 -0.50
N CYS A 53 2.33 -16.35 -0.21
CA CYS A 53 3.02 -16.28 1.07
C CYS A 53 2.10 -15.79 2.19
N VAL A 54 2.53 -15.97 3.42
CA VAL A 54 1.78 -15.57 4.63
C VAL A 54 1.38 -14.09 4.67
N LYS A 55 2.08 -13.22 3.95
CA LYS A 55 1.76 -11.78 3.91
C LYS A 55 0.44 -11.47 3.23
N VAL A 56 0.05 -12.27 2.24
CA VAL A 56 -1.18 -12.11 1.46
C VAL A 56 -2.31 -13.04 1.89
N ASN A 57 -2.04 -13.99 2.78
CA ASN A 57 -3.09 -14.71 3.46
C ASN A 57 -3.96 -13.70 4.23
N ASN A 58 -5.26 -13.84 4.14
CA ASN A 58 -6.23 -12.95 4.80
C ASN A 58 -6.20 -11.49 4.33
N TYR A 59 -5.84 -11.24 3.05
CA TYR A 59 -5.84 -9.87 2.51
C TYR A 59 -7.21 -9.19 2.60
N ALA A 60 -8.29 -9.94 2.36
CA ALA A 60 -9.63 -9.40 2.48
C ALA A 60 -9.89 -8.93 3.93
N ASP A 61 -9.54 -9.72 4.94
CA ASP A 61 -9.72 -9.37 6.35
C ASP A 61 -8.91 -8.12 6.71
N LYS A 62 -7.66 -8.04 6.24
CA LYS A 62 -6.81 -6.86 6.46
C LYS A 62 -7.36 -5.61 5.76
N ALA A 63 -7.87 -5.76 4.54
CA ALA A 63 -8.41 -4.63 3.78
C ALA A 63 -9.65 -4.02 4.44
N TYR A 64 -10.43 -4.84 5.11
CA TYR A 64 -11.70 -4.45 5.74
C TYR A 64 -11.67 -4.47 7.27
N SER A 65 -10.48 -4.56 7.86
CA SER A 65 -10.32 -4.48 9.33
C SER A 65 -10.85 -3.16 9.86
N ALA A 66 -11.55 -3.23 11.01
CA ALA A 66 -12.00 -2.03 11.72
C ALA A 66 -10.82 -1.15 12.21
N ASP A 67 -9.66 -1.77 12.43
CA ASP A 67 -8.44 -1.07 12.87
C ASP A 67 -7.63 -0.48 11.71
N ARG A 68 -8.11 -0.62 10.47
CA ARG A 68 -7.41 -0.08 9.32
C ARG A 68 -7.44 1.44 9.34
N VAL A 69 -6.26 2.06 9.26
CA VAL A 69 -6.12 3.52 9.14
C VAL A 69 -6.54 3.92 7.72
N LEU A 70 -7.67 4.62 7.61
CA LEU A 70 -8.27 5.05 6.33
C LEU A 70 -7.91 6.50 5.96
N TYR A 71 -7.55 7.30 6.94
CA TYR A 71 -7.26 8.72 6.79
C TYR A 71 -5.95 9.07 7.48
N PRO A 72 -5.28 10.16 7.07
CA PRO A 72 -4.07 10.61 7.73
C PRO A 72 -4.30 10.87 9.21
N MET A 73 -3.37 10.44 10.04
CA MET A 73 -3.42 10.59 11.49
C MET A 73 -2.17 11.31 11.98
N ARG A 74 -2.36 12.38 12.74
CA ARG A 74 -1.27 13.11 13.40
C ARG A 74 -1.19 12.71 14.86
N ARG A 75 0.00 12.35 15.32
CA ARG A 75 0.22 12.03 16.73
C ARG A 75 0.09 13.28 17.58
N THR A 76 -0.71 13.23 18.65
CA THR A 76 -0.96 14.32 19.59
C THR A 76 -0.34 14.09 20.96
N GLY A 77 -0.03 12.85 21.30
CA GLY A 77 0.57 12.47 22.57
C GLY A 77 2.06 12.11 22.49
N PRO A 78 2.67 11.75 23.62
CA PRO A 78 4.05 11.26 23.67
C PRO A 78 4.24 10.03 22.78
N LYS A 79 5.50 9.76 22.37
CA LYS A 79 5.82 8.57 21.59
C LYS A 79 5.42 7.31 22.35
N GLY A 80 4.66 6.43 21.70
CA GLY A 80 4.16 5.18 22.29
C GLY A 80 2.81 5.30 23.01
N SER A 81 2.24 6.49 23.15
CA SER A 81 0.95 6.68 23.84
C SER A 81 -0.28 6.20 23.02
N GLY A 82 -0.13 5.97 21.73
CA GLY A 82 -1.25 5.63 20.85
C GLY A 82 -2.25 6.77 20.60
N GLN A 83 -1.93 7.99 21.03
CA GLN A 83 -2.82 9.15 20.88
C GLN A 83 -2.61 9.82 19.52
N PHE A 84 -3.65 9.76 18.69
CA PHE A 84 -3.67 10.33 17.35
C PHE A 84 -4.96 11.09 17.11
N THR A 85 -4.91 12.11 16.27
CA THR A 85 -6.07 12.79 15.72
C THR A 85 -6.05 12.71 14.20
N GLN A 86 -7.23 12.56 13.60
CA GLN A 86 -7.39 12.60 12.17
C GLN A 86 -7.14 14.02 11.65
N VAL A 87 -6.45 14.13 10.52
CA VAL A 87 -6.20 15.38 9.79
C VAL A 87 -6.58 15.19 8.33
N SER A 88 -6.72 16.28 7.59
CA SER A 88 -6.90 16.20 6.14
C SER A 88 -5.62 15.77 5.43
N TRP A 89 -5.74 15.33 4.16
CA TRP A 89 -4.57 15.04 3.34
C TRP A 89 -3.71 16.27 3.10
N ASP A 90 -4.34 17.42 2.87
CA ASP A 90 -3.63 18.69 2.65
C ASP A 90 -2.81 19.08 3.89
N GLU A 91 -3.41 19.04 5.07
CA GLU A 91 -2.69 19.30 6.33
C GLU A 91 -1.52 18.34 6.55
N ALA A 92 -1.72 17.04 6.28
CA ALA A 92 -0.66 16.05 6.45
C ALA A 92 0.50 16.29 5.47
N LEU A 93 0.20 16.54 4.21
CA LEU A 93 1.20 16.77 3.17
C LEU A 93 1.95 18.10 3.39
N ASP A 94 1.25 19.16 3.78
CA ASP A 94 1.87 20.45 4.08
C ASP A 94 2.82 20.35 5.29
N GLU A 95 2.42 19.65 6.34
CA GLU A 95 3.26 19.43 7.51
C GLU A 95 4.50 18.61 7.14
N ILE A 96 4.37 17.51 6.41
CA ILE A 96 5.48 16.67 5.98
C ILE A 96 6.44 17.46 5.09
N ALA A 97 5.92 18.15 4.08
CA ALA A 97 6.71 18.96 3.17
C ALA A 97 7.44 20.12 3.90
N GLY A 98 6.77 20.74 4.87
CA GLY A 98 7.36 21.78 5.71
C GLY A 98 8.54 21.23 6.53
N ARG A 99 8.38 20.08 7.17
CA ARG A 99 9.44 19.43 7.94
C ARG A 99 10.63 19.02 7.08
N PHE A 100 10.37 18.47 5.88
CA PHE A 100 11.45 18.14 4.94
C PHE A 100 12.23 19.37 4.50
N ARG A 101 11.53 20.45 4.11
CA ARG A 101 12.19 21.72 3.74
C ARG A 101 13.06 22.27 4.87
N SER A 102 12.56 22.25 6.11
CA SER A 102 13.33 22.72 7.27
C SER A 102 14.55 21.85 7.53
N ALA A 103 14.41 20.52 7.51
CA ALA A 103 15.52 19.61 7.72
C ALA A 103 16.61 19.74 6.64
N ILE A 104 16.20 19.88 5.37
CA ILE A 104 17.13 20.10 4.26
C ILE A 104 17.86 21.46 4.40
N ALA A 105 17.15 22.50 4.78
CA ALA A 105 17.75 23.83 4.97
C ALA A 105 18.76 23.88 6.13
N GLU A 106 18.50 23.13 7.20
CA GLU A 106 19.33 23.11 8.42
C GLU A 106 20.51 22.15 8.30
N HIS A 107 20.32 20.98 7.69
CA HIS A 107 21.28 19.88 7.75
C HIS A 107 21.75 19.35 6.38
N GLY A 108 21.22 19.90 5.27
CA GLY A 108 21.52 19.43 3.91
C GLY A 108 20.55 18.39 3.39
N PRO A 109 20.54 18.17 2.05
CA PRO A 109 19.57 17.28 1.39
C PRO A 109 19.71 15.80 1.80
N GLU A 110 20.87 15.38 2.29
CA GLU A 110 21.13 14.00 2.70
C GLU A 110 20.33 13.59 3.96
N THR A 111 19.73 14.54 4.68
CA THR A 111 18.86 14.24 5.82
C THR A 111 17.56 13.55 5.43
N VAL A 112 17.13 13.71 4.17
CA VAL A 112 15.94 13.06 3.64
C VAL A 112 16.37 11.95 2.69
N MET A 113 16.48 10.75 3.22
CA MET A 113 16.92 9.58 2.45
C MET A 113 15.70 8.70 2.12
N PRO A 114 15.40 8.47 0.83
CA PRO A 114 14.40 7.49 0.45
C PRO A 114 14.92 6.08 0.75
N VAL A 115 14.08 5.29 1.44
CA VAL A 115 14.35 3.87 1.68
C VAL A 115 13.41 3.06 0.81
N SER A 116 13.96 2.33 -0.16
CA SER A 116 13.21 1.40 -1.00
C SER A 116 13.71 -0.01 -0.77
N TRP A 117 12.78 -0.95 -0.70
CA TRP A 117 13.08 -2.38 -0.58
C TRP A 117 13.35 -3.02 -1.95
N SER A 118 13.07 -2.32 -3.04
CA SER A 118 13.28 -2.79 -4.40
C SER A 118 14.73 -2.59 -4.86
N SER A 119 15.33 -3.64 -5.38
CA SER A 119 16.66 -3.59 -5.99
C SER A 119 16.72 -2.76 -7.29
N THR A 120 15.58 -2.31 -7.80
CA THR A 120 15.48 -1.55 -9.06
C THR A 120 15.43 -0.04 -8.89
N THR A 121 15.33 0.45 -7.65
CA THR A 121 15.27 1.90 -7.37
C THR A 121 16.46 2.33 -6.52
N SER A 122 17.68 2.23 -7.05
CA SER A 122 18.80 2.97 -6.47
C SER A 122 18.71 4.43 -6.93
N CYS A 123 17.91 5.23 -6.26
CA CYS A 123 18.02 6.68 -6.36
C CYS A 123 19.19 7.10 -5.48
N SER A 124 20.39 7.20 -6.04
CA SER A 124 21.47 7.93 -5.41
C SER A 124 21.06 9.41 -5.30
N ALA A 125 21.30 10.03 -4.16
CA ALA A 125 21.05 11.44 -3.95
C ALA A 125 21.68 12.25 -5.09
N GLY A 126 20.84 12.91 -5.90
CA GLY A 126 21.26 13.71 -7.04
C GLY A 126 20.92 13.16 -8.43
N ALA A 127 20.36 11.96 -8.57
CA ALA A 127 19.92 11.44 -9.86
C ALA A 127 18.40 11.59 -10.03
N THR A 128 17.98 12.15 -11.14
CA THR A 128 16.58 12.14 -11.58
C THR A 128 16.12 10.69 -11.76
N CYS A 129 15.14 10.28 -10.99
CA CYS A 129 14.53 8.95 -11.10
C CYS A 129 13.78 8.88 -12.43
N THR A 130 14.42 8.35 -13.47
CA THR A 130 13.74 8.02 -14.72
C THR A 130 13.22 6.59 -14.63
N SER A 131 11.90 6.45 -14.50
CA SER A 131 11.22 5.17 -14.71
C SER A 131 11.45 4.70 -16.15
N ARG A 132 12.03 3.52 -16.31
CA ARG A 132 11.94 2.76 -17.56
C ARG A 132 10.77 1.83 -17.52
#